data_ca915445279c33cddfb2725e135f1a24
#
_entry.id   ca915445279c33cddfb2725e135f1a24
#
_cell.length_a   1.000
_cell.length_b   1.000
_cell.length_c   1.000
_cell.angle_alpha   90.00
_cell.angle_beta   90.00
_cell.angle_gamma   90.00
#
_symmetry.space_group_name_H-M   'P 1'
#
loop_
_entity.id
_entity.type
_entity.pdbx_description
1 polymer ?
#
loop_
_entity_poly.entity_id
_entity_poly.type
_entity_poly.pdbx_seq_one_letter_code
_entity_poly.pdbx_strand_id
1 'polypeptide(L)'
;SNGIKYTEKGSITLGLHNVVRNNISYTEIKVSDTGFGITPEALPYIFNRYYQEGGDHQASGTGIGLALVKNLVTLHEGEIKVESTLGTGSTFYFSLLTDNTYPHVLHADSPERTVDEKEEKEEIPESASGGKRIMLIVEDNQDICNYIAESFSDDFEVKTAANGEQGMEQALN
;
A
#
# COMPACT_ATOMS: atom_id res chain seq x y z
N SER A 1 -4.93 -4.97 8.38
CA SER A 1 -4.93 -6.44 8.31
C SER A 1 -3.99 -7.08 9.36
N ASN A 2 -2.76 -6.56 9.60
CA ASN A 2 -1.84 -7.17 10.58
C ASN A 2 -2.44 -7.22 11.99
N GLY A 3 -3.08 -6.16 12.49
CA GLY A 3 -3.73 -6.18 13.80
C GLY A 3 -4.73 -7.34 13.95
N ILE A 4 -5.59 -7.57 12.93
CA ILE A 4 -6.56 -8.68 12.94
C ILE A 4 -5.83 -10.04 12.98
N LYS A 5 -4.74 -10.14 12.22
CA LYS A 5 -3.98 -11.35 12.05
C LYS A 5 -3.24 -11.81 13.30
N TYR A 6 -2.72 -10.84 14.07
CA TYR A 6 -1.90 -11.08 15.25
C TYR A 6 -2.63 -10.81 16.58
N THR A 7 -3.96 -10.64 16.55
CA THR A 7 -4.82 -10.50 17.73
C THR A 7 -5.88 -11.59 17.73
N GLU A 8 -5.61 -12.71 18.41
CA GLU A 8 -6.60 -13.80 18.53
C GLU A 8 -7.81 -13.40 19.36
N LYS A 9 -7.58 -12.67 20.45
CA LYS A 9 -8.61 -12.14 21.33
C LYS A 9 -8.19 -10.77 21.81
N GLY A 10 -9.15 -9.83 21.83
CA GLY A 10 -8.87 -8.48 22.27
C GLY A 10 -9.49 -7.44 21.36
N SER A 11 -8.79 -6.33 21.14
CA SER A 11 -9.29 -5.20 20.37
C SER A 11 -8.24 -4.61 19.44
N ILE A 12 -8.74 -3.98 18.39
CA ILE A 12 -7.96 -3.13 17.49
C ILE A 12 -8.59 -1.77 17.51
N THR A 13 -7.78 -0.75 17.74
CA THR A 13 -8.23 0.64 17.80
C THR A 13 -7.57 1.43 16.69
N LEU A 14 -8.37 2.17 15.93
CA LEU A 14 -7.92 3.15 14.96
C LEU A 14 -8.18 4.56 15.52
N GLY A 15 -7.14 5.36 15.61
CA GLY A 15 -7.22 6.76 16.04
C GLY A 15 -6.70 7.69 14.95
N LEU A 16 -7.25 8.91 14.93
CA LEU A 16 -6.82 9.99 14.07
C LEU A 16 -6.60 11.24 14.91
N HIS A 17 -5.43 11.85 14.82
CA HIS A 17 -5.06 13.01 15.62
C HIS A 17 -4.31 14.03 14.77
N ASN A 18 -4.58 15.32 14.99
CA ASN A 18 -3.75 16.37 14.44
C ASN A 18 -2.65 16.71 15.46
N VAL A 19 -1.41 16.68 15.00
CA VAL A 19 -0.22 16.97 15.81
C VAL A 19 0.63 18.04 15.14
N VAL A 20 1.25 18.90 15.93
CA VAL A 20 2.18 19.93 15.44
C VAL A 20 3.56 19.60 15.99
N ARG A 21 4.54 19.45 15.11
CA ARG A 21 5.95 19.21 15.43
C ARG A 21 6.81 20.21 14.67
N ASN A 22 7.67 20.95 15.34
CA ASN A 22 8.56 21.95 14.73
C ASN A 22 7.81 22.96 13.83
N ASN A 23 6.62 23.39 14.24
CA ASN A 23 5.73 24.28 13.49
C ASN A 23 5.18 23.72 12.18
N ILE A 24 5.23 22.40 12.00
CA ILE A 24 4.67 21.67 10.86
C ILE A 24 3.48 20.85 11.37
N SER A 25 2.36 20.91 10.65
CA SER A 25 1.13 20.19 11.00
C SER A 25 1.13 18.80 10.33
N TYR A 26 0.81 17.79 11.14
CA TYR A 26 0.66 16.41 10.67
C TYR A 26 -0.71 15.88 11.08
N THR A 27 -1.27 15.03 10.23
CA THR A 27 -2.32 14.09 10.61
C THR A 27 -1.66 12.78 11.01
N GLU A 28 -1.79 12.39 12.26
CA GLU A 28 -1.27 11.13 12.79
C GLU A 28 -2.38 10.09 12.83
N ILE A 29 -2.17 9.00 12.10
CA ILE A 29 -3.01 7.80 12.11
C ILE A 29 -2.36 6.82 13.08
N LYS A 30 -3.11 6.43 14.12
CA LYS A 30 -2.68 5.48 15.14
C LYS A 30 -3.46 4.18 14.99
N VAL A 31 -2.76 3.07 14.83
CA VAL A 31 -3.36 1.72 14.83
C VAL A 31 -2.78 0.95 16.00
N SER A 32 -3.62 0.61 16.98
CA SER A 32 -3.23 -0.15 18.17
C SER A 32 -3.96 -1.49 18.18
N ASP A 33 -3.25 -2.55 18.51
CA ASP A 33 -3.80 -3.87 18.79
C ASP A 33 -3.38 -4.37 20.18
N THR A 34 -4.16 -5.28 20.72
CA THR A 34 -3.87 -5.98 21.99
C THR A 34 -3.43 -7.43 21.72
N GLY A 35 -2.73 -7.66 20.64
CA GLY A 35 -2.28 -8.97 20.18
C GLY A 35 -0.99 -9.45 20.85
N PHE A 36 -0.28 -10.33 20.16
CA PHE A 36 0.95 -10.95 20.69
C PHE A 36 2.09 -9.96 20.92
N GLY A 37 2.05 -8.79 20.30
CA GLY A 37 3.17 -7.86 20.31
C GLY A 37 4.32 -8.34 19.42
N ILE A 38 5.45 -7.63 19.49
CA ILE A 38 6.65 -7.85 18.69
C ILE A 38 7.84 -7.90 19.63
N THR A 39 8.75 -8.84 19.42
CA THR A 39 9.96 -8.95 20.24
C THR A 39 10.90 -7.73 20.00
N PRO A 40 11.68 -7.31 21.01
CA PRO A 40 12.66 -6.23 20.83
C PRO A 40 13.68 -6.52 19.72
N GLU A 41 14.02 -7.79 19.54
CA GLU A 41 14.95 -8.26 18.51
C GLU A 41 14.37 -8.13 17.10
N ALA A 42 13.05 -8.29 16.94
CA ALA A 42 12.36 -8.19 15.65
C ALA A 42 12.06 -6.75 15.26
N LEU A 43 11.81 -5.84 16.21
CA LEU A 43 11.41 -4.45 15.96
C LEU A 43 12.26 -3.71 14.91
N PRO A 44 13.60 -3.84 14.88
CA PRO A 44 14.41 -3.17 13.87
C PRO A 44 14.16 -3.67 12.44
N TYR A 45 13.60 -4.87 12.28
CA TYR A 45 13.53 -5.58 11.01
C TYR A 45 12.12 -5.67 10.43
N ILE A 46 11.06 -5.34 11.19
CA ILE A 46 9.66 -5.54 10.76
C ILE A 46 9.28 -4.78 9.49
N PHE A 47 10.03 -3.73 9.13
CA PHE A 47 9.84 -2.95 7.91
C PHE A 47 10.71 -3.43 6.74
N ASN A 48 11.52 -4.48 6.93
CA ASN A 48 12.31 -5.05 5.85
C ASN A 48 11.42 -5.94 4.95
N ARG A 49 11.68 -5.93 3.64
CA ARG A 49 10.97 -6.80 2.70
C ARG A 49 11.25 -8.26 3.03
N TYR A 50 10.20 -9.08 2.97
CA TYR A 50 10.24 -10.52 3.21
C TYR A 50 10.58 -10.92 4.65
N TYR A 51 10.71 -9.94 5.56
CA TYR A 51 10.94 -10.26 6.97
C TYR A 51 9.66 -10.83 7.59
N GLN A 52 9.81 -11.94 8.27
CA GLN A 52 8.78 -12.58 9.10
C GLN A 52 9.45 -13.08 10.38
N GLU A 53 8.85 -12.78 11.51
CA GLU A 53 9.30 -13.33 12.77
C GLU A 53 8.91 -14.81 12.82
N GLY A 54 9.90 -15.69 13.03
CA GLY A 54 9.68 -17.13 13.18
C GLY A 54 9.09 -17.44 14.55
N GLY A 55 8.23 -18.44 14.65
CA GLY A 55 7.67 -18.88 15.93
C GLY A 55 6.31 -19.55 15.78
N ASP A 56 5.71 -19.94 16.92
CA ASP A 56 4.43 -20.66 16.98
C ASP A 56 3.21 -19.86 16.47
N HIS A 57 3.37 -18.55 16.32
CA HIS A 57 2.35 -17.62 15.82
C HIS A 57 2.63 -17.12 14.40
N GLN A 58 3.37 -17.91 13.60
CA GLN A 58 3.68 -17.55 12.22
C GLN A 58 2.40 -17.51 11.38
N ALA A 59 1.84 -16.32 11.26
CA ALA A 59 0.69 -16.10 10.40
C ALA A 59 1.16 -16.01 8.93
N SER A 60 0.46 -16.72 8.04
CA SER A 60 0.70 -16.69 6.58
C SER A 60 0.80 -15.25 6.05
N GLY A 61 1.81 -14.93 5.27
CA GLY A 61 1.98 -13.61 4.65
C GLY A 61 3.25 -13.56 3.79
N THR A 62 3.36 -12.52 2.99
CA THR A 62 4.50 -12.31 2.09
C THR A 62 5.67 -11.55 2.73
N GLY A 63 5.48 -10.95 3.91
CA GLY A 63 6.47 -10.06 4.54
C GLY A 63 6.70 -8.74 3.78
N ILE A 64 5.79 -8.37 2.87
CA ILE A 64 5.91 -7.16 2.04
C ILE A 64 5.09 -5.99 2.61
N GLY A 65 3.99 -6.27 3.32
CA GLY A 65 2.99 -5.26 3.70
C GLY A 65 3.54 -4.08 4.49
N LEU A 66 4.29 -4.32 5.57
CA LEU A 66 4.87 -3.23 6.37
C LEU A 66 5.98 -2.48 5.63
N ALA A 67 6.77 -3.16 4.79
CA ALA A 67 7.76 -2.52 3.94
C ALA A 67 7.10 -1.57 2.92
N LEU A 68 5.97 -1.99 2.33
CA LEU A 68 5.19 -1.16 1.42
C LEU A 68 4.62 0.06 2.14
N VAL A 69 4.01 -0.14 3.32
CA VAL A 69 3.48 0.98 4.12
C VAL A 69 4.58 1.99 4.46
N LYS A 70 5.77 1.53 4.87
CA LYS A 70 6.91 2.40 5.12
C LYS A 70 7.30 3.20 3.88
N ASN A 71 7.38 2.56 2.72
CA ASN A 71 7.72 3.23 1.46
C ASN A 71 6.67 4.29 1.09
N LEU A 72 5.37 3.97 1.22
CA LEU A 72 4.30 4.93 0.96
C LEU A 72 4.35 6.13 1.91
N VAL A 73 4.52 5.90 3.21
CA VAL A 73 4.65 6.97 4.19
C VAL A 73 5.86 7.86 3.88
N THR A 74 7.00 7.25 3.52
CA THR A 74 8.21 7.99 3.12
C THR A 74 8.01 8.80 1.84
N LEU A 75 7.31 8.23 0.84
CA LEU A 75 6.97 8.92 -0.41
C LEU A 75 6.12 10.16 -0.17
N HIS A 76 5.27 10.11 0.86
CA HIS A 76 4.46 11.25 1.32
C HIS A 76 5.18 12.13 2.35
N GLU A 77 6.51 12.08 2.42
CA GLU A 77 7.32 12.85 3.37
C GLU A 77 6.86 12.69 4.83
N GLY A 78 6.21 11.58 5.12
CA GLY A 78 5.67 11.24 6.43
C GLY A 78 6.66 10.47 7.29
N GLU A 79 6.24 10.21 8.53
CA GLU A 79 6.99 9.43 9.51
C GLU A 79 6.21 8.19 9.93
N ILE A 80 6.91 7.07 10.11
CA ILE A 80 6.35 5.84 10.69
C ILE A 80 7.09 5.50 11.98
N LYS A 81 6.32 5.19 13.03
CA LYS A 81 6.84 4.75 14.33
C LYS A 81 6.06 3.52 14.79
N VAL A 82 6.72 2.64 15.53
CA VAL A 82 6.12 1.47 16.18
C VAL A 82 6.52 1.43 17.64
N GLU A 83 5.56 1.11 18.50
CA GLU A 83 5.76 0.77 19.90
C GLU A 83 5.10 -0.58 20.14
N SER A 84 5.83 -1.53 20.70
CA SER A 84 5.31 -2.87 20.97
C SER A 84 5.93 -3.47 22.19
N THR A 85 5.13 -4.29 22.89
CA THR A 85 5.57 -5.10 24.02
C THR A 85 5.03 -6.51 23.82
N LEU A 86 5.91 -7.50 23.83
CA LEU A 86 5.55 -8.90 23.69
C LEU A 86 4.49 -9.29 24.73
N GLY A 87 3.43 -9.97 24.31
CA GLY A 87 2.30 -10.37 25.15
C GLY A 87 1.30 -9.25 25.49
N THR A 88 1.52 -8.02 25.03
CA THR A 88 0.63 -6.86 25.33
C THR A 88 -0.02 -6.29 24.09
N GLY A 89 0.68 -6.29 22.96
CA GLY A 89 0.22 -5.77 21.68
C GLY A 89 1.17 -4.76 21.05
N SER A 90 0.72 -4.14 19.95
CA SER A 90 1.52 -3.19 19.17
C SER A 90 0.74 -1.93 18.86
N THR A 91 1.45 -0.84 18.69
CA THR A 91 0.90 0.43 18.22
C THR A 91 1.77 0.97 17.12
N PHE A 92 1.16 1.21 15.97
CA PHE A 92 1.78 1.83 14.80
C PHE A 92 1.27 3.26 14.66
N TYR A 93 2.16 4.19 14.40
CA TYR A 93 1.87 5.60 14.16
C TYR A 93 2.36 5.96 12.75
N PHE A 94 1.48 6.59 11.98
CA PHE A 94 1.76 7.09 10.64
C PHE A 94 1.45 8.57 10.64
N SER A 95 2.45 9.43 10.55
CA SER A 95 2.28 10.89 10.51
C SER A 95 2.46 11.37 9.07
N LEU A 96 1.42 11.99 8.51
CA LEU A 96 1.42 12.57 7.18
C LEU A 96 1.24 14.08 7.28
N LEU A 97 1.87 14.85 6.40
CA LEU A 97 1.71 16.30 6.34
C LEU A 97 0.25 16.68 6.10
N THR A 98 -0.27 17.65 6.85
CA THR A 98 -1.68 18.07 6.76
C THR A 98 -1.89 19.20 5.76
N ASP A 99 -0.88 20.05 5.56
CA ASP A 99 -0.90 21.13 4.60
C ASP A 99 -0.69 20.53 3.19
N ASN A 100 -1.55 20.86 2.26
CA ASN A 100 -1.56 20.38 0.88
C ASN A 100 -0.29 20.75 0.09
N THR A 101 0.88 20.46 0.65
CA THR A 101 2.18 20.75 0.04
C THR A 101 2.66 19.65 -0.89
N TYR A 102 1.91 18.56 -1.00
CA TYR A 102 2.26 17.47 -1.90
C TYR A 102 2.14 17.90 -3.36
N PRO A 103 3.21 17.84 -4.16
CA PRO A 103 3.11 18.07 -5.59
C PRO A 103 2.15 17.03 -6.20
N HIS A 104 1.27 17.46 -7.09
CA HIS A 104 0.30 16.60 -7.79
C HIS A 104 -0.86 16.03 -6.95
N VAL A 105 -1.18 16.61 -5.80
CA VAL A 105 -2.36 16.22 -5.04
C VAL A 105 -3.65 16.61 -5.78
N LEU A 106 -4.57 15.67 -5.92
CA LEU A 106 -5.92 15.94 -6.40
C LEU A 106 -6.72 16.63 -5.28
N HIS A 107 -7.04 17.91 -5.45
CA HIS A 107 -7.92 18.63 -4.55
C HIS A 107 -9.38 18.48 -5.00
N ALA A 108 -10.28 18.17 -4.08
CA ALA A 108 -11.70 18.03 -4.35
C ALA A 108 -12.36 19.31 -4.91
N ASP A 109 -11.75 20.48 -4.63
CA ASP A 109 -12.24 21.80 -5.06
C ASP A 109 -11.49 22.36 -6.29
N SER A 110 -10.63 21.58 -6.94
CA SER A 110 -10.02 22.03 -8.20
C SER A 110 -11.11 22.08 -9.28
N PRO A 111 -11.42 23.28 -9.84
CA PRO A 111 -12.25 23.33 -11.02
C PRO A 111 -11.60 22.48 -12.11
N GLU A 112 -12.43 21.81 -12.90
CA GLU A 112 -12.07 20.92 -13.98
C GLU A 112 -10.72 21.27 -14.60
N ARG A 113 -9.75 20.36 -14.55
CA ARG A 113 -8.52 20.50 -15.30
C ARG A 113 -8.89 20.63 -16.76
N THR A 114 -8.81 21.84 -17.29
CA THR A 114 -8.60 22.00 -18.72
C THR A 114 -7.24 21.36 -18.98
N VAL A 115 -7.27 20.24 -19.67
CA VAL A 115 -6.09 19.49 -20.09
C VAL A 115 -5.33 20.34 -21.10
N ASP A 116 -4.44 21.21 -20.61
CA ASP A 116 -3.33 21.76 -21.40
C ASP A 116 -2.04 21.06 -20.92
N GLU A 117 -2.04 19.76 -20.98
CA GLU A 117 -0.83 18.97 -20.91
C GLU A 117 -0.26 18.83 -22.31
N LYS A 118 0.67 19.71 -22.62
CA LYS A 118 1.77 19.35 -23.51
C LYS A 118 2.75 18.49 -22.70
N GLU A 119 2.35 17.29 -22.30
CA GLU A 119 3.30 16.22 -22.10
C GLU A 119 3.86 15.89 -23.47
N GLU A 120 5.17 16.06 -23.64
CA GLU A 120 5.90 15.45 -24.74
C GLU A 120 5.65 13.94 -24.64
N LYS A 121 4.65 13.47 -25.37
CA LYS A 121 4.47 12.05 -25.62
C LYS A 121 5.71 11.63 -26.40
N GLU A 122 6.61 10.88 -25.77
CA GLU A 122 7.48 10.00 -26.53
C GLU A 122 6.55 9.18 -27.42
N GLU A 123 6.61 9.44 -28.73
CA GLU A 123 5.88 8.69 -29.74
C GLU A 123 6.40 7.25 -29.73
N ILE A 124 5.75 6.39 -28.92
CA ILE A 124 5.85 4.95 -29.10
C ILE A 124 5.15 4.67 -30.44
N PRO A 125 5.82 4.01 -31.41
CA PRO A 125 5.23 3.80 -32.72
C PRO A 125 3.87 3.13 -32.59
N GLU A 126 2.83 3.79 -33.07
CA GLU A 126 1.51 3.19 -33.24
C GLU A 126 1.64 1.97 -34.14
N SER A 127 1.61 0.78 -33.55
CA SER A 127 1.37 -0.42 -34.30
C SER A 127 -0.08 -0.36 -34.80
N ALA A 128 -0.23 -0.30 -36.10
CA ALA A 128 -1.49 -0.24 -36.82
C ALA A 128 -2.33 -1.51 -36.57
N SER A 129 -3.14 -1.49 -35.52
CA SER A 129 -4.36 -2.32 -35.40
C SER A 129 -5.27 -1.68 -34.35
N GLY A 130 -6.49 -1.29 -34.76
CA GLY A 130 -7.43 -0.50 -33.98
C GLY A 130 -8.09 -1.25 -32.81
N GLY A 131 -7.31 -1.88 -31.92
CA GLY A 131 -7.77 -2.51 -30.68
C GLY A 131 -7.04 -1.94 -29.46
N LYS A 132 -7.68 -2.03 -28.27
CA LYS A 132 -7.02 -1.70 -27.00
C LYS A 132 -5.79 -2.60 -26.81
N ARG A 133 -4.73 -2.05 -26.24
CA ARG A 133 -3.54 -2.83 -25.83
C ARG A 133 -3.94 -3.82 -24.75
N ILE A 134 -3.38 -5.01 -24.77
CA ILE A 134 -3.65 -6.06 -23.79
C ILE A 134 -2.73 -5.85 -22.58
N MET A 135 -3.33 -5.87 -21.37
CA MET A 135 -2.64 -5.89 -20.09
C MET A 135 -2.94 -7.21 -19.39
N LEU A 136 -1.90 -7.97 -19.05
CA LEU A 136 -2.03 -9.18 -18.24
C LEU A 136 -1.65 -8.89 -16.79
N ILE A 137 -2.58 -9.11 -15.87
CA ILE A 137 -2.38 -8.99 -14.41
C ILE A 137 -2.24 -10.40 -13.85
N VAL A 138 -1.13 -10.67 -13.16
CA VAL A 138 -0.88 -11.94 -12.47
C VAL A 138 -0.83 -11.67 -10.98
N GLU A 139 -1.92 -11.97 -10.27
CA GLU A 139 -2.09 -11.66 -8.85
C GLU A 139 -2.96 -12.74 -8.19
N ASP A 140 -2.51 -13.30 -7.06
CA ASP A 140 -3.23 -14.32 -6.30
C ASP A 140 -4.34 -13.75 -5.41
N ASN A 141 -4.24 -12.47 -5.05
CA ASN A 141 -5.28 -11.77 -4.30
C ASN A 141 -6.33 -11.19 -5.26
N GLN A 142 -7.54 -11.77 -5.23
CA GLN A 142 -8.63 -11.38 -6.11
C GLN A 142 -9.06 -9.92 -5.94
N ASP A 143 -9.02 -9.37 -4.72
CA ASP A 143 -9.44 -7.99 -4.46
C ASP A 143 -8.43 -7.01 -5.09
N ILE A 144 -7.14 -7.30 -4.98
CA ILE A 144 -6.08 -6.51 -5.64
C ILE A 144 -6.18 -6.63 -7.15
N CYS A 145 -6.37 -7.85 -7.66
CA CYS A 145 -6.55 -8.11 -9.08
C CYS A 145 -7.72 -7.31 -9.66
N ASN A 146 -8.89 -7.34 -9.01
CA ASN A 146 -10.08 -6.61 -9.42
C ASN A 146 -9.86 -5.09 -9.40
N TYR A 147 -9.24 -4.57 -8.32
CA TYR A 147 -8.94 -3.14 -8.21
C TYR A 147 -8.04 -2.64 -9.35
N ILE A 148 -6.98 -3.38 -9.68
CA ILE A 148 -6.09 -3.03 -10.79
C ILE A 148 -6.84 -3.14 -12.12
N ALA A 149 -7.60 -4.23 -12.33
CA ALA A 149 -8.35 -4.44 -13.57
C ALA A 149 -9.36 -3.31 -13.84
N GLU A 150 -10.10 -2.89 -12.82
CA GLU A 150 -11.04 -1.76 -12.92
C GLU A 150 -10.32 -0.45 -13.24
N SER A 151 -9.15 -0.21 -12.61
CA SER A 151 -8.40 1.04 -12.81
C SER A 151 -7.85 1.21 -14.23
N PHE A 152 -7.66 0.13 -14.98
CA PHE A 152 -7.07 0.14 -16.33
C PHE A 152 -8.01 -0.32 -17.44
N SER A 153 -9.26 -0.67 -17.12
CA SER A 153 -10.25 -1.17 -18.08
C SER A 153 -10.60 -0.20 -19.22
N ASP A 154 -10.45 1.10 -19.00
CA ASP A 154 -10.73 2.13 -19.98
C ASP A 154 -9.66 2.19 -21.07
N ASP A 155 -8.39 1.97 -20.72
CA ASP A 155 -7.25 2.12 -21.61
C ASP A 155 -6.74 0.80 -22.21
N PHE A 156 -7.01 -0.33 -21.51
CA PHE A 156 -6.50 -1.65 -21.87
C PHE A 156 -7.61 -2.70 -21.95
N GLU A 157 -7.37 -3.72 -22.76
CA GLU A 157 -8.05 -5.01 -22.63
C GLU A 157 -7.37 -5.80 -21.51
N VAL A 158 -8.00 -5.89 -20.33
CA VAL A 158 -7.38 -6.48 -19.16
C VAL A 158 -7.66 -7.98 -19.11
N LYS A 159 -6.59 -8.79 -19.06
CA LYS A 159 -6.62 -10.23 -18.76
C LYS A 159 -6.08 -10.46 -17.35
N THR A 160 -6.63 -11.44 -16.63
CA THR A 160 -6.22 -11.73 -15.25
C THR A 160 -5.81 -13.19 -15.09
N ALA A 161 -4.80 -13.44 -14.26
CA ALA A 161 -4.36 -14.78 -13.90
C ALA A 161 -4.09 -14.85 -12.40
N ALA A 162 -4.51 -15.92 -11.73
CA ALA A 162 -4.38 -16.08 -10.29
C ALA A 162 -2.99 -16.60 -9.86
N ASN A 163 -2.15 -17.01 -10.79
CA ASN A 163 -0.80 -17.50 -10.51
C ASN A 163 0.09 -17.42 -11.75
N GLY A 164 1.39 -17.65 -11.56
CA GLY A 164 2.37 -17.57 -12.65
C GLY A 164 2.19 -18.58 -13.76
N GLU A 165 1.67 -19.78 -13.48
CA GLU A 165 1.41 -20.82 -14.49
C GLU A 165 0.31 -20.36 -15.46
N GLN A 166 -0.83 -19.91 -14.92
CA GLN A 166 -1.92 -19.34 -15.72
C GLN A 166 -1.48 -18.08 -16.46
N GLY A 167 -0.65 -17.23 -15.82
CA GLY A 167 -0.10 -16.03 -16.45
C GLY A 167 0.76 -16.38 -17.67
N MET A 168 1.61 -17.39 -17.56
CA MET A 168 2.45 -17.86 -18.67
C MET A 168 1.60 -18.41 -19.81
N GLU A 169 0.57 -19.20 -19.52
CA GLU A 169 -0.35 -19.75 -20.53
C GLU A 169 -1.07 -18.64 -21.28
N GLN A 170 -1.56 -17.61 -20.56
CA GLN A 170 -2.26 -16.49 -21.19
C GLN A 170 -1.34 -15.54 -21.97
N ALA A 171 -0.07 -15.45 -21.60
CA ALA A 171 0.90 -14.62 -22.32
C ALA A 171 1.35 -15.26 -23.65
N LEU A 172 1.23 -16.58 -23.80
CA LEU A 172 1.63 -17.34 -25.00
C LEU A 172 0.48 -17.50 -26.02
N ASN A 173 -0.76 -17.17 -25.63
CA ASN A 173 -1.97 -17.22 -26.46
C ASN A 173 -2.45 -15.81 -26.83
#